data_0cd7a83ef4b7fefa15f371b54b51307c
#
_entry.id   0cd7a83ef4b7fefa15f371b54b51307c
#
_cell.length_a   1.000
_cell.length_b   1.000
_cell.length_c   1.000
_cell.angle_alpha   90.00
_cell.angle_beta   90.00
_cell.angle_gamma   90.00
#
_symmetry.space_group_name_H-M   'P 1'
#
loop_
_entity.id
_entity.type
_entity.pdbx_description
1 polymer ?
#
loop_
_entity_poly.entity_id
_entity_poly.type
_entity_poly.pdbx_seq_one_letter_code
_entity_poly.pdbx_strand_id
1 'polypeptide(L)'
;MQERQYAFDWQFIGDTERGRPNLGNMTRVEVYRLFQYTLRDILERDYGTAEADRLLREAGYLAGMEFAGRFIGPCGDFSVFAAKAQEQLEALRIGILHIEKADLRRLEFTLTVAEDLDCSGLPDLGHMVCAYDEGFVAALFTFFTGRSCAAREVDCWGTGDRTCRFEVWPVEGAA
;
A
#
# COMPACT_ATOMS: atom_id res chain seq x y z
N MET A 1 27.82 -6.37 5.12
CA MET A 1 26.42 -6.05 5.44
C MET A 1 26.41 -5.33 6.78
N GLN A 2 25.82 -4.15 6.88
CA GLN A 2 25.60 -3.54 8.20
C GLN A 2 24.63 -4.41 8.99
N GLU A 3 24.92 -4.61 10.25
CA GLU A 3 24.06 -5.37 11.19
C GLU A 3 22.76 -4.61 11.37
N ARG A 4 21.63 -5.27 11.11
CA ARG A 4 20.29 -4.67 11.31
C ARG A 4 19.88 -4.87 12.78
N GLN A 5 19.66 -3.79 13.51
CA GLN A 5 19.08 -3.82 14.85
C GLN A 5 17.56 -4.03 14.84
N TYR A 6 16.90 -3.71 13.73
CA TYR A 6 15.46 -3.76 13.60
C TYR A 6 15.05 -4.47 12.30
N ALA A 7 14.16 -5.43 12.44
CA ALA A 7 13.39 -6.01 11.34
C ALA A 7 11.92 -5.91 11.71
N PHE A 8 11.07 -5.47 10.79
CA PHE A 8 9.64 -5.37 11.08
C PHE A 8 9.07 -6.74 11.44
N ASP A 9 8.25 -6.75 12.48
CA ASP A 9 7.40 -7.86 12.89
C ASP A 9 6.11 -7.26 13.45
N TRP A 10 4.98 -7.94 13.27
CA TRP A 10 3.68 -7.44 13.68
C TRP A 10 3.60 -7.09 15.18
N GLN A 11 4.38 -7.74 16.02
CA GLN A 11 4.46 -7.41 17.46
C GLN A 11 4.82 -5.94 17.73
N PHE A 12 5.51 -5.25 16.77
CA PHE A 12 5.85 -3.84 16.90
C PHE A 12 4.67 -2.89 16.71
N ILE A 13 3.53 -3.39 16.20
CA ILE A 13 2.28 -2.62 16.24
C ILE A 13 1.79 -2.50 17.70
N GLY A 14 2.10 -3.51 18.52
CA GLY A 14 1.81 -3.50 19.95
C GLY A 14 0.34 -3.72 20.28
N ASP A 15 0.04 -3.73 21.56
CA ASP A 15 -1.32 -3.77 22.10
C ASP A 15 -1.82 -2.32 22.28
N THR A 16 -2.43 -1.78 21.21
CA THR A 16 -2.90 -0.40 21.20
C THR A 16 -4.10 -0.18 22.12
N GLU A 17 -4.91 -1.19 22.38
CA GLU A 17 -6.05 -1.07 23.29
C GLU A 17 -5.56 -0.89 24.73
N ARG A 18 -4.59 -1.69 25.14
CA ARG A 18 -3.97 -1.58 26.46
C ARG A 18 -3.11 -0.33 26.60
N GLY A 19 -2.36 0.02 25.56
CA GLY A 19 -1.43 1.15 25.57
C GLY A 19 -2.10 2.51 25.46
N ARG A 20 -3.31 2.55 24.87
CA ARG A 20 -4.08 3.79 24.61
C ARG A 20 -5.53 3.71 25.10
N PRO A 21 -5.77 3.39 26.38
CA PRO A 21 -7.13 3.12 26.88
C PRO A 21 -8.08 4.32 26.80
N ASN A 22 -7.55 5.55 26.75
CA ASN A 22 -8.36 6.77 26.72
C ASN A 22 -8.49 7.37 25.32
N LEU A 23 -7.54 7.13 24.41
CA LEU A 23 -7.51 7.73 23.07
C LEU A 23 -7.90 6.72 21.98
N GLY A 24 -7.88 5.44 22.29
CA GLY A 24 -8.17 4.37 21.34
C GLY A 24 -7.10 4.20 20.25
N ASN A 25 -7.42 3.38 19.27
CA ASN A 25 -6.52 3.00 18.17
C ASN A 25 -6.68 3.84 16.90
N MET A 26 -7.63 4.78 16.88
CA MET A 26 -7.84 5.66 15.73
C MET A 26 -6.98 6.94 15.83
N THR A 27 -6.56 7.44 14.68
CA THR A 27 -5.88 8.73 14.56
C THR A 27 -6.43 9.51 13.37
N ARG A 28 -6.08 10.80 13.29
CA ARG A 28 -6.49 11.64 12.17
C ARG A 28 -5.53 11.48 10.99
N VAL A 29 -6.05 11.64 9.78
CA VAL A 29 -5.28 11.54 8.53
C VAL A 29 -4.07 12.48 8.54
N GLU A 30 -4.22 13.68 9.10
CA GLU A 30 -3.13 14.66 9.14
C GLU A 30 -1.91 14.16 9.93
N VAL A 31 -2.12 13.34 10.97
CA VAL A 31 -1.00 12.77 11.76
C VAL A 31 -0.24 11.74 10.94
N TYR A 32 -0.96 10.89 10.21
CA TYR A 32 -0.36 9.92 9.31
C TYR A 32 0.42 10.61 8.19
N ARG A 33 -0.21 11.56 7.49
CA ARG A 33 0.43 12.29 6.37
C ARG A 33 1.61 13.13 6.83
N LEU A 34 1.55 13.72 8.02
CA LEU A 34 2.68 14.46 8.56
C LEU A 34 3.91 13.55 8.70
N PHE A 35 3.74 12.33 9.22
CA PHE A 35 4.81 11.35 9.29
C PHE A 35 5.29 10.92 7.89
N GLN A 36 4.38 10.53 7.02
CA GLN A 36 4.67 10.03 5.68
C GLN A 36 5.46 11.07 4.85
N TYR A 37 4.93 12.30 4.76
CA TYR A 37 5.52 13.33 3.90
C TYR A 37 6.82 13.91 4.46
N THR A 38 6.96 14.03 5.78
CA THR A 38 8.24 14.47 6.35
C THR A 38 9.31 13.39 6.22
N LEU A 39 8.95 12.10 6.33
CA LEU A 39 9.88 11.02 6.05
C LEU A 39 10.29 11.01 4.57
N ARG A 40 9.34 11.18 3.65
CA ARG A 40 9.62 11.29 2.21
C ARG A 40 10.58 12.42 1.91
N ASP A 41 10.35 13.62 2.46
CA ASP A 41 11.23 14.79 2.28
C ASP A 41 12.68 14.49 2.68
N ILE A 42 12.87 13.83 3.83
CA ILE A 42 14.21 13.42 4.29
C ILE A 42 14.84 12.39 3.36
N LEU A 43 14.08 11.39 2.92
CA LEU A 43 14.59 10.37 2.01
C LEU A 43 14.98 10.97 0.65
N GLU A 44 14.16 11.84 0.08
CA GLU A 44 14.48 12.51 -1.19
C GLU A 44 15.69 13.44 -1.07
N ARG A 45 15.79 14.19 0.02
CA ARG A 45 16.93 15.06 0.28
C ARG A 45 18.25 14.29 0.37
N ASP A 46 18.24 13.15 1.06
CA ASP A 46 19.48 12.42 1.38
C ASP A 46 19.85 11.40 0.29
N TYR A 47 18.87 10.87 -0.45
CA TYR A 47 19.07 9.79 -1.42
C TYR A 47 18.56 10.10 -2.84
N GLY A 48 17.80 11.17 -3.02
CA GLY A 48 17.13 11.51 -4.27
C GLY A 48 15.80 10.77 -4.46
N THR A 49 14.93 11.31 -5.34
CA THR A 49 13.56 10.86 -5.55
C THR A 49 13.47 9.38 -5.93
N ALA A 50 14.30 8.93 -6.89
CA ALA A 50 14.23 7.54 -7.35
C ALA A 50 14.52 6.51 -6.25
N GLU A 51 15.47 6.80 -5.38
CA GLU A 51 15.81 5.93 -4.25
C GLU A 51 14.78 6.02 -3.13
N ALA A 52 14.24 7.21 -2.86
CA ALA A 52 13.13 7.40 -1.93
C ALA A 52 11.91 6.59 -2.37
N ASP A 53 11.51 6.66 -3.65
CA ASP A 53 10.42 5.87 -4.22
C ASP A 53 10.68 4.36 -4.10
N ARG A 54 11.91 3.91 -4.36
CA ARG A 54 12.28 2.50 -4.20
C ARG A 54 12.12 2.05 -2.76
N LEU A 55 12.60 2.83 -1.79
CA LEU A 55 12.51 2.50 -0.36
C LEU A 55 11.06 2.51 0.13
N LEU A 56 10.25 3.48 -0.30
CA LEU A 56 8.83 3.54 0.05
C LEU A 56 8.07 2.37 -0.56
N ARG A 57 8.37 1.99 -1.81
CA ARG A 57 7.77 0.82 -2.46
C ARG A 57 8.13 -0.49 -1.74
N GLU A 58 9.37 -0.65 -1.30
CA GLU A 58 9.77 -1.81 -0.49
C GLU A 58 9.07 -1.84 0.87
N ALA A 59 8.93 -0.69 1.53
CA ALA A 59 8.18 -0.58 2.78
C ALA A 59 6.69 -0.93 2.59
N GLY A 60 6.07 -0.40 1.53
CA GLY A 60 4.71 -0.73 1.14
C GLY A 60 4.52 -2.23 0.86
N TYR A 61 5.47 -2.84 0.14
CA TYR A 61 5.42 -4.28 -0.13
C TYR A 61 5.46 -5.11 1.17
N LEU A 62 6.36 -4.77 2.07
CA LEU A 62 6.42 -5.43 3.39
C LEU A 62 5.09 -5.28 4.14
N ALA A 63 4.55 -4.07 4.21
CA ALA A 63 3.28 -3.80 4.87
C ALA A 63 2.11 -4.55 4.21
N GLY A 64 2.05 -4.59 2.88
CA GLY A 64 1.01 -5.30 2.14
C GLY A 64 1.02 -6.82 2.36
N MET A 65 2.20 -7.43 2.45
CA MET A 65 2.33 -8.86 2.78
C MET A 65 1.81 -9.16 4.20
N GLU A 66 2.19 -8.35 5.17
CA GLU A 66 1.73 -8.48 6.56
C GLU A 66 0.22 -8.22 6.67
N PHE A 67 -0.27 -7.19 5.99
CA PHE A 67 -1.70 -6.89 5.92
C PHE A 67 -2.49 -8.05 5.32
N ALA A 68 -2.06 -8.58 4.16
CA ALA A 68 -2.73 -9.68 3.50
C ALA A 68 -2.78 -10.93 4.38
N GLY A 69 -1.66 -11.28 5.00
CA GLY A 69 -1.59 -12.41 5.94
C GLY A 69 -2.51 -12.27 7.14
N ARG A 70 -2.64 -11.06 7.69
CA ARG A 70 -3.38 -10.78 8.92
C ARG A 70 -4.88 -10.58 8.71
N PHE A 71 -5.25 -9.81 7.67
CA PHE A 71 -6.62 -9.34 7.49
C PHE A 71 -7.38 -10.08 6.39
N ILE A 72 -6.70 -10.57 5.37
CA ILE A 72 -7.34 -11.25 4.24
C ILE A 72 -7.26 -12.78 4.43
N GLY A 73 -6.08 -13.29 4.74
CA GLY A 73 -5.79 -14.71 4.82
C GLY A 73 -5.83 -15.42 3.46
N PRO A 74 -5.45 -16.70 3.41
CA PRO A 74 -5.47 -17.47 2.18
C PRO A 74 -6.86 -17.52 1.56
N CYS A 75 -6.96 -17.25 0.26
CA CYS A 75 -8.19 -17.28 -0.53
C CYS A 75 -7.93 -18.06 -1.83
N GLY A 76 -8.74 -19.07 -2.10
CA GLY A 76 -8.64 -19.84 -3.35
C GLY A 76 -9.42 -19.22 -4.52
N ASP A 77 -10.23 -18.21 -4.25
CA ASP A 77 -11.10 -17.54 -5.23
C ASP A 77 -10.84 -16.04 -5.24
N PHE A 78 -10.73 -15.46 -6.44
CA PHE A 78 -10.45 -14.04 -6.63
C PHE A 78 -11.57 -13.14 -6.09
N SER A 79 -12.82 -13.53 -6.26
CA SER A 79 -13.93 -12.70 -5.79
C SER A 79 -13.97 -12.61 -4.26
N VAL A 80 -13.60 -13.69 -3.58
CA VAL A 80 -13.48 -13.72 -2.13
C VAL A 80 -12.30 -12.86 -1.68
N PHE A 81 -11.15 -12.96 -2.35
CA PHE A 81 -9.99 -12.12 -2.09
C PHE A 81 -10.32 -10.64 -2.26
N ALA A 82 -10.91 -10.26 -3.41
CA ALA A 82 -11.26 -8.88 -3.72
C ALA A 82 -12.25 -8.31 -2.69
N ALA A 83 -13.30 -9.06 -2.35
CA ALA A 83 -14.30 -8.63 -1.37
C ALA A 83 -13.67 -8.39 0.02
N LYS A 84 -12.80 -9.30 0.48
CA LYS A 84 -12.10 -9.13 1.76
C LYS A 84 -11.14 -7.93 1.72
N ALA A 85 -10.39 -7.76 0.63
CA ALA A 85 -9.49 -6.61 0.49
C ALA A 85 -10.26 -5.30 0.55
N GLN A 86 -11.39 -5.18 -0.18
CA GLN A 86 -12.28 -4.03 -0.14
C GLN A 86 -12.78 -3.75 1.28
N GLU A 87 -13.34 -4.76 1.94
CA GLU A 87 -13.88 -4.64 3.30
C GLU A 87 -12.82 -4.17 4.29
N GLN A 88 -11.62 -4.75 4.26
CA GLN A 88 -10.58 -4.45 5.23
C GLN A 88 -9.93 -3.08 4.99
N LEU A 89 -9.71 -2.68 3.74
CA LEU A 89 -9.18 -1.35 3.42
C LEU A 89 -10.16 -0.25 3.86
N GLU A 90 -11.46 -0.45 3.63
CA GLU A 90 -12.49 0.48 4.06
C GLU A 90 -12.63 0.51 5.60
N ALA A 91 -12.65 -0.65 6.25
CA ALA A 91 -12.75 -0.76 7.71
C ALA A 91 -11.59 -0.06 8.43
N LEU A 92 -10.38 -0.16 7.87
CA LEU A 92 -9.17 0.49 8.39
C LEU A 92 -8.98 1.93 7.90
N ARG A 93 -9.92 2.46 7.11
CA ARG A 93 -9.89 3.83 6.58
C ARG A 93 -8.67 4.11 5.70
N ILE A 94 -8.20 3.11 4.97
CA ILE A 94 -7.08 3.23 4.03
C ILE A 94 -7.59 3.78 2.70
N GLY A 95 -8.72 3.27 2.20
CA GLY A 95 -9.34 3.72 0.95
C GLY A 95 -10.46 2.80 0.50
N ILE A 96 -11.15 3.20 -0.55
CA ILE A 96 -12.25 2.45 -1.17
C ILE A 96 -11.72 1.79 -2.44
N LEU A 97 -11.39 0.51 -2.33
CA LEU A 97 -10.86 -0.29 -3.43
C LEU A 97 -11.98 -0.67 -4.43
N HIS A 98 -11.70 -0.56 -5.72
CA HIS A 98 -12.53 -1.11 -6.79
C HIS A 98 -11.67 -1.84 -7.82
N ILE A 99 -12.05 -3.08 -8.16
CA ILE A 99 -11.39 -3.84 -9.24
C ILE A 99 -12.07 -3.49 -10.55
N GLU A 100 -11.33 -2.88 -11.48
CA GLU A 100 -11.83 -2.51 -12.81
C GLU A 100 -11.67 -3.66 -13.81
N LYS A 101 -10.52 -4.34 -13.75
CA LYS A 101 -10.19 -5.47 -14.65
C LYS A 101 -9.46 -6.56 -13.89
N ALA A 102 -9.70 -7.81 -14.28
CA ALA A 102 -8.98 -8.98 -13.77
C ALA A 102 -8.81 -10.02 -14.87
N ASP A 103 -7.58 -10.25 -15.30
CA ASP A 103 -7.21 -11.39 -16.15
C ASP A 103 -6.47 -12.42 -15.31
N LEU A 104 -7.20 -13.42 -14.83
CA LEU A 104 -6.66 -14.47 -13.98
C LEU A 104 -5.73 -15.44 -14.73
N ARG A 105 -5.75 -15.46 -16.04
CA ARG A 105 -4.83 -16.30 -16.84
C ARG A 105 -3.47 -15.65 -16.98
N ARG A 106 -3.46 -14.33 -17.19
CA ARG A 106 -2.24 -13.52 -17.32
C ARG A 106 -1.77 -13.00 -15.97
N LEU A 107 -2.62 -13.03 -14.95
CA LEU A 107 -2.42 -12.40 -13.64
C LEU A 107 -2.19 -10.89 -13.78
N GLU A 108 -2.96 -10.26 -14.66
CA GLU A 108 -2.97 -8.82 -14.89
C GLU A 108 -4.25 -8.20 -14.33
N PHE A 109 -4.10 -7.15 -13.57
CA PHE A 109 -5.23 -6.51 -12.91
C PHE A 109 -5.16 -5.00 -13.05
N THR A 110 -6.32 -4.35 -13.07
CA THR A 110 -6.45 -2.90 -12.93
C THR A 110 -7.43 -2.61 -11.80
N LEU A 111 -7.04 -1.74 -10.90
CA LEU A 111 -7.85 -1.35 -9.76
C LEU A 111 -7.75 0.14 -9.49
N THR A 112 -8.76 0.67 -8.81
CA THR A 112 -8.74 2.04 -8.29
C THR A 112 -8.92 2.04 -6.78
N VAL A 113 -8.36 3.09 -6.14
CA VAL A 113 -8.55 3.41 -4.73
C VAL A 113 -9.07 4.83 -4.64
N ALA A 114 -10.35 4.97 -4.28
CA ALA A 114 -10.93 6.27 -3.99
C ALA A 114 -10.76 6.59 -2.50
N GLU A 115 -10.77 7.88 -2.15
CA GLU A 115 -10.55 8.36 -0.78
C GLU A 115 -9.25 7.82 -0.15
N ASP A 116 -8.26 7.64 -0.99
CA ASP A 116 -6.94 7.12 -0.62
C ASP A 116 -6.31 7.91 0.53
N LEU A 117 -5.80 7.18 1.54
CA LEU A 117 -5.24 7.76 2.75
C LEU A 117 -4.01 8.62 2.44
N ASP A 118 -3.20 8.20 1.48
CA ASP A 118 -1.93 8.82 1.18
C ASP A 118 -2.08 10.17 0.48
N CYS A 119 -2.98 10.26 -0.50
CA CYS A 119 -2.96 11.39 -1.42
C CYS A 119 -4.31 12.10 -1.67
N SER A 120 -5.47 11.52 -1.30
CA SER A 120 -6.77 12.14 -1.63
C SER A 120 -6.90 13.55 -1.05
N GLY A 121 -7.22 14.52 -1.92
CA GLY A 121 -7.33 15.93 -1.56
C GLY A 121 -6.02 16.73 -1.69
N LEU A 122 -4.93 16.12 -2.15
CA LEU A 122 -3.72 16.89 -2.49
C LEU A 122 -4.00 17.87 -3.63
N PRO A 123 -3.27 18.99 -3.68
CA PRO A 123 -3.23 19.81 -4.88
C PRO A 123 -2.56 19.05 -6.04
N ASP A 124 -2.78 19.52 -7.27
CA ASP A 124 -2.00 19.04 -8.41
C ASP A 124 -0.53 19.44 -8.22
N LEU A 125 0.33 18.42 -8.09
CA LEU A 125 1.77 18.55 -7.88
C LEU A 125 2.56 18.32 -9.19
N GLY A 126 1.88 17.84 -10.25
CA GLY A 126 2.47 17.47 -11.53
C GLY A 126 3.24 16.14 -11.50
N HIS A 127 3.15 15.36 -10.42
CA HIS A 127 3.79 14.04 -10.30
C HIS A 127 3.01 13.12 -9.35
N MET A 128 3.20 11.83 -9.51
CA MET A 128 2.64 10.78 -8.65
C MET A 128 3.37 10.74 -7.31
N VAL A 129 2.66 10.37 -6.24
CA VAL A 129 3.19 10.37 -4.88
C VAL A 129 3.02 9.04 -4.13
N CYS A 130 2.26 8.08 -4.69
CA CYS A 130 1.83 6.86 -4.03
C CYS A 130 2.81 5.68 -4.23
N ALA A 131 4.12 5.92 -4.20
CA ALA A 131 5.12 4.86 -4.33
C ALA A 131 4.97 3.76 -3.26
N TYR A 132 4.53 4.13 -2.06
CA TYR A 132 4.23 3.16 -1.00
C TYR A 132 3.07 2.25 -1.40
N ASP A 133 1.99 2.81 -1.96
CA ASP A 133 0.81 2.06 -2.38
C ASP A 133 1.11 1.13 -3.56
N GLU A 134 2.01 1.51 -4.48
CA GLU A 134 2.48 0.59 -5.52
C GLU A 134 3.05 -0.69 -4.90
N GLY A 135 3.88 -0.57 -3.86
CA GLY A 135 4.41 -1.71 -3.12
C GLY A 135 3.33 -2.50 -2.39
N PHE A 136 2.45 -1.82 -1.70
CA PHE A 136 1.35 -2.42 -0.95
C PHE A 136 0.41 -3.23 -1.85
N VAL A 137 -0.03 -2.64 -2.96
CA VAL A 137 -0.88 -3.29 -3.96
C VAL A 137 -0.16 -4.50 -4.57
N ALA A 138 1.12 -4.35 -4.97
CA ALA A 138 1.91 -5.46 -5.49
C ALA A 138 1.95 -6.65 -4.53
N ALA A 139 2.11 -6.38 -3.23
CA ALA A 139 2.13 -7.40 -2.18
C ALA A 139 0.79 -8.12 -2.01
N LEU A 140 -0.34 -7.40 -2.04
CA LEU A 140 -1.67 -8.02 -1.97
C LEU A 140 -1.86 -9.06 -3.09
N PHE A 141 -1.48 -8.70 -4.32
CA PHE A 141 -1.63 -9.60 -5.46
C PHE A 141 -0.56 -10.70 -5.47
N THR A 142 0.65 -10.45 -4.95
CA THR A 142 1.65 -11.51 -4.71
C THR A 142 1.10 -12.53 -3.72
N PHE A 143 0.51 -12.09 -2.63
CA PHE A 143 -0.09 -12.98 -1.63
C PHE A 143 -1.22 -13.81 -2.21
N PHE A 144 -2.11 -13.20 -3.00
CA PHE A 144 -3.23 -13.91 -3.63
C PHE A 144 -2.76 -14.91 -4.68
N THR A 145 -1.86 -14.50 -5.58
CA THR A 145 -1.46 -15.33 -6.74
C THR A 145 -0.38 -16.36 -6.40
N GLY A 146 0.34 -16.18 -5.30
CA GLY A 146 1.54 -16.95 -4.96
C GLY A 146 2.72 -16.70 -5.91
N ARG A 147 2.64 -15.68 -6.78
CA ARG A 147 3.71 -15.27 -7.71
C ARG A 147 4.05 -13.82 -7.45
N SER A 148 5.35 -13.49 -7.54
CA SER A 148 5.78 -12.09 -7.42
C SER A 148 5.04 -11.21 -8.42
N CYS A 149 4.41 -10.16 -7.93
CA CYS A 149 3.74 -9.14 -8.73
C CYS A 149 4.42 -7.79 -8.53
N ALA A 150 4.32 -6.95 -9.55
CA ALA A 150 4.60 -5.53 -9.47
C ALA A 150 3.30 -4.75 -9.68
N ALA A 151 3.26 -3.54 -9.15
CA ALA A 151 2.19 -2.60 -9.43
C ALA A 151 2.77 -1.22 -9.78
N ARG A 152 2.02 -0.46 -10.56
CA ARG A 152 2.34 0.90 -10.94
C ARG A 152 1.10 1.77 -10.87
N GLU A 153 1.22 2.91 -10.25
CA GLU A 153 0.21 3.95 -10.29
C GLU A 153 0.21 4.61 -11.68
N VAL A 154 -0.97 4.81 -12.25
CA VAL A 154 -1.17 5.42 -13.58
C VAL A 154 -2.04 6.66 -13.52
N ASP A 155 -2.89 6.82 -12.50
CA ASP A 155 -3.63 8.03 -12.18
C ASP A 155 -3.48 8.32 -10.69
N CYS A 156 -3.32 9.59 -10.30
CA CYS A 156 -3.06 10.02 -8.91
C CYS A 156 -3.69 11.40 -8.63
N TRP A 157 -4.06 11.66 -7.38
CA TRP A 157 -4.42 13.01 -6.93
C TRP A 157 -3.29 14.02 -7.16
N GLY A 158 -2.04 13.59 -7.00
CA GLY A 158 -0.86 14.42 -7.26
C GLY A 158 -0.69 14.85 -8.72
N THR A 159 -1.37 14.19 -9.66
CA THR A 159 -1.43 14.54 -11.08
C THR A 159 -2.77 15.17 -11.49
N GLY A 160 -3.63 15.49 -10.52
CA GLY A 160 -4.92 16.15 -10.75
C GLY A 160 -6.09 15.20 -10.96
N ASP A 161 -5.90 13.89 -10.90
CA ASP A 161 -6.95 12.90 -10.95
C ASP A 161 -7.76 12.87 -9.64
N ARG A 162 -8.92 12.18 -9.63
CA ARG A 162 -9.79 12.12 -8.45
C ARG A 162 -9.82 10.75 -7.79
N THR A 163 -8.98 9.85 -8.27
CA THR A 163 -8.76 8.51 -7.73
C THR A 163 -7.35 8.05 -8.09
N CYS A 164 -6.78 7.16 -7.28
CA CYS A 164 -5.55 6.47 -7.63
C CYS A 164 -5.90 5.23 -8.43
N ARG A 165 -5.24 5.03 -9.58
CA ARG A 165 -5.40 3.82 -10.39
C ARG A 165 -4.08 3.10 -10.47
N PHE A 166 -4.13 1.78 -10.28
CA PHE A 166 -2.97 0.91 -10.32
C PHE A 166 -3.16 -0.19 -11.37
N GLU A 167 -2.10 -0.43 -12.13
CA GLU A 167 -1.93 -1.62 -12.95
C GLU A 167 -1.02 -2.60 -12.23
N VAL A 168 -1.40 -3.89 -12.25
CA VAL A 168 -0.68 -4.99 -11.59
C VAL A 168 -0.37 -6.08 -12.59
N TRP A 169 0.85 -6.61 -12.55
CA TRP A 169 1.30 -7.71 -13.41
C TRP A 169 2.30 -8.62 -12.70
N PRO A 170 2.42 -9.90 -13.15
CA PRO A 170 3.43 -10.80 -12.59
C PRO A 170 4.84 -10.41 -13.05
N VAL A 171 5.82 -10.52 -12.15
CA VAL A 171 7.23 -10.31 -12.48
C VAL A 171 7.86 -11.65 -12.87
N GLU A 172 8.44 -11.73 -14.06
CA GLU A 172 9.18 -12.91 -14.49
C GLU A 172 10.53 -13.01 -13.75
N GLY A 173 10.81 -14.15 -13.14
CA GLY A 173 12.17 -14.50 -12.69
C GLY A 173 12.54 -14.22 -11.23
N ALA A 174 11.60 -13.93 -10.32
CA ALA A 174 11.85 -13.95 -8.88
C ALA A 174 11.34 -15.29 -8.29
N ALA A 175 12.20 -16.30 -8.30
CA ALA A 175 12.02 -17.54 -7.57
C ALA A 175 12.99 -17.57 -6.38
#